data_bed7132bba3a4083c0cd21b2853e300d
#
_entry.id   bed7132bba3a4083c0cd21b2853e300d
#
_cell.length_a   1.000
_cell.length_b   1.000
_cell.length_c   1.000
_cell.angle_alpha   90.00
_cell.angle_beta   90.00
_cell.angle_gamma   90.00
#
_symmetry.space_group_name_H-M   'P 1'
#
loop_
_entity.id
_entity.type
_entity.pdbx_description
1 polymer ?
#
loop_
_entity_poly.entity_id
_entity_poly.type
_entity_poly.pdbx_seq_one_letter_code
_entity_poly.pdbx_strand_id
1 'polypeptide(L)'
;PAIERAITAARRLLDAAQGETLALGDLARAVALSPAHLQREFRRRIGLSPKQYALAHRAERLRRGLGDSRSVLDAGFEAGYGSASRLYDEAARNLGMTPGRFRNGGRGVRIVFAGRKTALGHLLLAATERGLCAVRFGDSAAAVRAELEQAFPRATLAEDRPALAAYFERIEALLAGEWTPTRLDIAATPFQARVWQALQRIPRGATV
;
A
#
# COMPACT_ATOMS: atom_id res chain seq x y z
N PRO A 1 -24.51 6.95 10.57
CA PRO A 1 -25.50 6.34 9.65
C PRO A 1 -25.41 6.91 8.23
N ALA A 2 -25.75 8.20 7.97
CA ALA A 2 -25.78 8.75 6.59
C ALA A 2 -24.36 8.92 6.00
N ILE A 3 -23.47 9.58 6.73
CA ILE A 3 -22.05 9.78 6.32
C ILE A 3 -21.33 8.44 6.13
N GLU A 4 -21.58 7.46 6.98
CA GLU A 4 -20.97 6.14 6.87
C GLU A 4 -21.37 5.43 5.57
N ARG A 5 -22.65 5.49 5.22
CA ARG A 5 -23.15 4.97 3.94
C ARG A 5 -22.51 5.70 2.75
N ALA A 6 -22.39 7.04 2.82
CA ALA A 6 -21.75 7.82 1.77
C ALA A 6 -20.26 7.44 1.58
N ILE A 7 -19.50 7.26 2.66
CA ILE A 7 -18.09 6.85 2.58
C ILE A 7 -17.96 5.40 2.06
N THR A 8 -18.83 4.50 2.49
CA THR A 8 -18.87 3.13 1.97
C THR A 8 -19.22 3.10 0.48
N ALA A 9 -20.17 3.92 0.03
CA ALA A 9 -20.50 4.06 -1.39
C ALA A 9 -19.34 4.65 -2.20
N ALA A 10 -18.68 5.71 -1.70
CA ALA A 10 -17.51 6.30 -2.34
C ALA A 10 -16.37 5.27 -2.48
N ARG A 11 -16.13 4.46 -1.45
CA ARG A 11 -15.14 3.37 -1.50
C ARG A 11 -15.49 2.36 -2.60
N ARG A 12 -16.74 1.90 -2.66
CA ARG A 12 -17.21 0.95 -3.70
C ARG A 12 -17.03 1.50 -5.10
N LEU A 13 -17.30 2.80 -5.31
CA LEU A 13 -17.08 3.45 -6.61
C LEU A 13 -15.60 3.47 -7.00
N LEU A 14 -14.70 3.75 -6.04
CA LEU A 14 -13.26 3.70 -6.26
C LEU A 14 -12.75 2.28 -6.53
N ASP A 15 -13.30 1.27 -5.84
CA ASP A 15 -13.00 -0.14 -6.07
C ASP A 15 -13.44 -0.58 -7.49
N ALA A 16 -14.64 -0.16 -7.90
CA ALA A 16 -15.22 -0.47 -9.21
C ALA A 16 -14.51 0.25 -10.37
N ALA A 17 -13.92 1.42 -10.12
CA ALA A 17 -13.17 2.19 -11.12
C ALA A 17 -11.86 1.52 -11.57
N GLN A 18 -11.50 0.41 -10.95
CA GLN A 18 -10.38 -0.46 -11.36
C GLN A 18 -9.04 0.27 -11.62
N GLY A 19 -8.76 1.34 -10.88
CA GLY A 19 -7.53 2.12 -11.02
C GLY A 19 -7.67 3.36 -11.92
N GLU A 20 -8.81 3.57 -12.57
CA GLU A 20 -9.12 4.83 -13.22
C GLU A 20 -9.23 5.96 -12.17
N THR A 21 -8.80 7.14 -12.57
CA THR A 21 -8.85 8.30 -11.69
C THR A 21 -10.22 8.95 -11.78
N LEU A 22 -11.08 8.71 -10.77
CA LEU A 22 -12.31 9.47 -10.62
C LEU A 22 -11.99 10.87 -10.10
N ALA A 23 -12.57 11.89 -10.73
CA ALA A 23 -12.45 13.25 -10.21
C ALA A 23 -13.17 13.36 -8.85
N LEU A 24 -12.55 14.07 -7.90
CA LEU A 24 -13.11 14.21 -6.55
C LEU A 24 -14.53 14.82 -6.59
N GLY A 25 -14.79 15.75 -7.52
CA GLY A 25 -16.10 16.38 -7.69
C GLY A 25 -17.18 15.39 -8.12
N ASP A 26 -16.86 14.47 -9.03
CA ASP A 26 -17.82 13.47 -9.51
C ASP A 26 -18.09 12.41 -8.44
N LEU A 27 -17.06 12.00 -7.73
CA LEU A 27 -17.19 11.08 -6.60
C LEU A 27 -18.06 11.70 -5.48
N ALA A 28 -17.84 12.98 -5.18
CA ALA A 28 -18.61 13.71 -4.16
C ALA A 28 -20.07 13.86 -4.56
N ARG A 29 -20.34 14.18 -5.82
CA ARG A 29 -21.69 14.29 -6.38
C ARG A 29 -22.41 12.95 -6.30
N ALA A 30 -21.75 11.84 -6.63
CA ALA A 30 -22.34 10.51 -6.58
C ALA A 30 -22.78 10.07 -5.17
N VAL A 31 -22.16 10.63 -4.13
CA VAL A 31 -22.47 10.31 -2.72
C VAL A 31 -23.18 11.46 -1.98
N ALA A 32 -23.64 12.47 -2.70
CA ALA A 32 -24.36 13.64 -2.18
C ALA A 32 -23.59 14.41 -1.08
N LEU A 33 -22.27 14.57 -1.25
CA LEU A 33 -21.41 15.35 -0.38
C LEU A 33 -20.71 16.47 -1.15
N SER A 34 -20.25 17.52 -0.46
CA SER A 34 -19.29 18.45 -1.05
C SER A 34 -17.90 17.78 -1.14
N PRO A 35 -17.06 18.15 -2.14
CA PRO A 35 -15.72 17.59 -2.28
C PRO A 35 -14.87 17.71 -1.01
N ALA A 36 -14.92 18.87 -0.34
CA ALA A 36 -14.18 19.10 0.89
C ALA A 36 -14.70 18.22 2.05
N HIS A 37 -16.01 18.03 2.16
CA HIS A 37 -16.60 17.16 3.18
C HIS A 37 -16.27 15.70 2.92
N LEU A 38 -16.42 15.23 1.67
CA LEU A 38 -16.02 13.88 1.29
C LEU A 38 -14.55 13.62 1.62
N GLN A 39 -13.63 14.52 1.24
CA GLN A 39 -12.19 14.34 1.48
C GLN A 39 -11.87 14.23 2.97
N ARG A 40 -12.45 15.09 3.83
CA ARG A 40 -12.24 15.03 5.29
C ARG A 40 -12.77 13.74 5.88
N GLU A 41 -14.04 13.40 5.59
CA GLU A 41 -14.70 12.23 6.18
C GLU A 41 -14.10 10.90 5.67
N PHE A 42 -13.75 10.84 4.38
CA PHE A 42 -13.07 9.67 3.82
C PHE A 42 -11.72 9.45 4.50
N ARG A 43 -10.91 10.52 4.63
CA ARG A 43 -9.62 10.44 5.31
C ARG A 43 -9.74 10.07 6.78
N ARG A 44 -10.73 10.64 7.49
CA ARG A 44 -10.97 10.34 8.90
C ARG A 44 -11.32 8.87 9.14
N ARG A 45 -12.06 8.24 8.23
CA ARG A 45 -12.58 6.87 8.39
C ARG A 45 -11.72 5.80 7.75
N ILE A 46 -11.07 6.12 6.64
CA ILE A 46 -10.26 5.19 5.85
C ILE A 46 -8.75 5.38 6.11
N GLY A 47 -8.34 6.51 6.67
CA GLY A 47 -6.93 6.85 6.87
C GLY A 47 -6.24 7.44 5.63
N LEU A 48 -6.86 7.35 4.46
CA LEU A 48 -6.36 7.84 3.17
C LEU A 48 -7.36 8.82 2.56
N SER A 49 -6.87 9.80 1.77
CA SER A 49 -7.78 10.56 0.91
C SER A 49 -8.30 9.68 -0.24
N PRO A 50 -9.43 10.03 -0.91
CA PRO A 50 -9.94 9.27 -2.06
C PRO A 50 -8.88 9.06 -3.15
N LYS A 51 -8.07 10.07 -3.45
CA LYS A 51 -6.97 9.98 -4.42
C LYS A 51 -5.88 9.01 -3.96
N GLN A 52 -5.46 9.07 -2.69
CA GLN A 52 -4.47 8.14 -2.14
C GLN A 52 -4.97 6.70 -2.15
N TYR A 53 -6.26 6.51 -1.85
CA TYR A 53 -6.92 5.22 -1.91
C TYR A 53 -6.89 4.63 -3.33
N ALA A 54 -7.29 5.42 -4.34
CA ALA A 54 -7.24 4.99 -5.74
C ALA A 54 -5.82 4.64 -6.20
N LEU A 55 -4.82 5.46 -5.84
CA LEU A 55 -3.40 5.18 -6.14
C LEU A 55 -2.90 3.91 -5.45
N ALA A 56 -3.31 3.64 -4.21
CA ALA A 56 -2.98 2.41 -3.50
C ALA A 56 -3.55 1.17 -4.20
N HIS A 57 -4.81 1.22 -4.61
CA HIS A 57 -5.44 0.15 -5.37
C HIS A 57 -4.77 -0.10 -6.71
N ARG A 58 -4.40 0.98 -7.44
CA ARG A 58 -3.64 0.86 -8.69
C ARG A 58 -2.30 0.16 -8.47
N ALA A 59 -1.56 0.57 -7.43
CA ALA A 59 -0.28 -0.05 -7.10
C ALA A 59 -0.40 -1.53 -6.73
N GLU A 60 -1.47 -1.91 -6.03
CA GLU A 60 -1.73 -3.31 -5.67
C GLU A 60 -2.12 -4.14 -6.90
N ARG A 61 -2.91 -3.59 -7.82
CA ARG A 61 -3.22 -4.25 -9.10
C ARG A 61 -1.98 -4.48 -9.93
N LEU A 62 -1.12 -3.45 -10.03
CA LEU A 62 0.17 -3.60 -10.71
C LEU A 62 1.00 -4.73 -10.08
N ARG A 63 1.08 -4.75 -8.74
CA ARG A 63 1.86 -5.78 -8.03
C ARG A 63 1.38 -7.19 -8.36
N ARG A 64 0.06 -7.42 -8.40
CA ARG A 64 -0.52 -8.72 -8.77
C ARG A 64 -0.26 -9.03 -10.24
N GLY A 65 -0.54 -8.07 -11.13
CA GLY A 65 -0.39 -8.27 -12.56
C GLY A 65 1.06 -8.48 -13.02
N LEU A 66 2.06 -7.98 -12.29
CA LEU A 66 3.47 -8.16 -12.65
C LEU A 66 3.92 -9.63 -12.67
N GLY A 67 3.25 -10.53 -11.92
CA GLY A 67 3.50 -11.97 -11.96
C GLY A 67 2.89 -12.66 -13.16
N ASP A 68 1.73 -12.19 -13.61
CA ASP A 68 0.85 -12.90 -14.56
C ASP A 68 0.88 -12.31 -15.97
N SER A 69 1.20 -11.01 -16.11
CA SER A 69 1.16 -10.31 -17.41
C SER A 69 2.38 -10.60 -18.29
N ARG A 70 2.21 -10.50 -19.61
CA ARG A 70 3.26 -10.74 -20.60
C ARG A 70 4.43 -9.77 -20.47
N SER A 71 4.16 -8.52 -20.13
CA SER A 71 5.18 -7.49 -19.96
C SER A 71 4.86 -6.54 -18.79
N VAL A 72 5.85 -5.75 -18.38
CA VAL A 72 5.65 -4.67 -17.39
C VAL A 72 4.65 -3.63 -17.88
N LEU A 73 4.66 -3.35 -19.20
CA LEU A 73 3.74 -2.37 -19.79
C LEU A 73 2.31 -2.89 -19.80
N ASP A 74 2.09 -4.16 -20.14
CA ASP A 74 0.75 -4.77 -20.10
C ASP A 74 0.21 -4.73 -18.68
N ALA A 75 0.99 -5.19 -17.69
CA ALA A 75 0.61 -5.08 -16.28
C ALA A 75 0.29 -3.65 -15.85
N GLY A 76 1.03 -2.66 -16.37
CA GLY A 76 0.81 -1.25 -16.12
C GLY A 76 -0.50 -0.74 -16.70
N PHE A 77 -0.79 -1.05 -17.94
CA PHE A 77 -2.05 -0.65 -18.60
C PHE A 77 -3.26 -1.34 -17.95
N GLU A 78 -3.18 -2.64 -17.67
CA GLU A 78 -4.21 -3.38 -16.94
C GLU A 78 -4.44 -2.83 -15.52
N ALA A 79 -3.40 -2.31 -14.88
CA ALA A 79 -3.52 -1.65 -13.58
C ALA A 79 -4.09 -0.23 -13.64
N GLY A 80 -4.27 0.36 -14.83
CA GLY A 80 -4.84 1.69 -15.05
C GLY A 80 -3.80 2.83 -15.13
N TYR A 81 -2.55 2.52 -15.50
CA TYR A 81 -1.56 3.55 -15.82
C TYR A 81 -1.75 4.03 -17.27
N GLY A 82 -1.99 5.33 -17.45
CA GLY A 82 -2.24 5.93 -18.77
C GLY A 82 -0.99 6.16 -19.62
N SER A 83 0.23 5.93 -19.10
CA SER A 83 1.48 6.04 -19.84
C SER A 83 2.63 5.31 -19.17
N ALA A 84 3.62 4.90 -19.96
CA ALA A 84 4.83 4.23 -19.48
C ALA A 84 5.62 5.11 -18.48
N SER A 85 5.76 6.41 -18.73
CA SER A 85 6.47 7.32 -17.82
C SER A 85 5.83 7.33 -16.44
N ARG A 86 4.50 7.53 -16.36
CA ARG A 86 3.77 7.48 -15.07
C ARG A 86 3.90 6.11 -14.39
N LEU A 87 3.83 5.03 -15.16
CA LEU A 87 4.04 3.69 -14.62
C LEU A 87 5.40 3.57 -13.91
N TYR A 88 6.49 3.90 -14.59
CA TYR A 88 7.82 3.73 -14.01
C TYR A 88 8.07 4.67 -12.82
N ASP A 89 7.62 5.92 -12.87
CA ASP A 89 7.80 6.91 -11.82
C ASP A 89 6.99 6.57 -10.55
N GLU A 90 5.73 6.22 -10.71
CA GLU A 90 4.85 5.89 -9.58
C GLU A 90 5.14 4.49 -9.04
N ALA A 91 5.37 3.51 -9.92
CA ALA A 91 5.60 2.14 -9.53
C ALA A 91 6.90 1.97 -8.72
N ALA A 92 7.98 2.64 -9.11
CA ALA A 92 9.25 2.53 -8.38
C ALA A 92 9.11 2.96 -6.92
N ARG A 93 8.33 4.02 -6.65
CA ARG A 93 8.02 4.48 -5.29
C ARG A 93 7.11 3.51 -4.53
N ASN A 94 6.13 2.96 -5.21
CA ASN A 94 5.14 2.06 -4.61
C ASN A 94 5.66 0.63 -4.44
N LEU A 95 6.56 0.16 -5.25
CA LEU A 95 7.15 -1.19 -5.17
C LEU A 95 8.45 -1.23 -4.36
N GLY A 96 9.04 -0.08 -4.05
CA GLY A 96 10.37 0.01 -3.45
C GLY A 96 11.49 -0.44 -4.39
N MET A 97 11.18 -0.70 -5.66
CA MET A 97 12.12 -1.07 -6.73
C MET A 97 11.47 -0.86 -8.09
N THR A 98 12.23 -0.96 -9.18
CA THR A 98 11.65 -0.87 -10.52
C THR A 98 10.68 -2.03 -10.79
N PRO A 99 9.62 -1.83 -11.59
CA PRO A 99 8.68 -2.90 -11.94
C PRO A 99 9.35 -4.14 -12.53
N GLY A 100 10.38 -3.96 -13.35
CA GLY A 100 11.13 -5.07 -13.93
C GLY A 100 11.89 -5.90 -12.88
N ARG A 101 12.51 -5.26 -11.88
CA ARG A 101 13.15 -5.97 -10.78
C ARG A 101 12.14 -6.69 -9.90
N PHE A 102 11.00 -6.05 -9.64
CA PHE A 102 9.91 -6.66 -8.89
C PHE A 102 9.38 -7.92 -9.58
N ARG A 103 9.06 -7.83 -10.88
CA ARG A 103 8.62 -8.96 -11.72
C ARG A 103 9.63 -10.11 -11.73
N ASN A 104 10.92 -9.79 -11.72
CA ASN A 104 12.00 -10.79 -11.69
C ASN A 104 12.34 -11.29 -10.27
N GLY A 105 11.42 -11.18 -9.30
CA GLY A 105 11.59 -11.68 -7.94
C GLY A 105 12.71 -10.99 -7.17
N GLY A 106 12.95 -9.70 -7.43
CA GLY A 106 13.96 -8.90 -6.76
C GLY A 106 15.40 -9.17 -7.22
N ARG A 107 15.62 -9.72 -8.42
CA ARG A 107 16.97 -10.05 -8.93
C ARG A 107 17.89 -8.82 -8.88
N GLY A 108 19.03 -8.98 -8.20
CA GLY A 108 20.04 -7.94 -8.02
C GLY A 108 19.60 -6.80 -7.09
N VAL A 109 18.59 -7.04 -6.25
CA VAL A 109 18.12 -6.08 -5.24
C VAL A 109 18.53 -6.59 -3.86
N ARG A 110 19.15 -5.71 -3.06
CA ARG A 110 19.31 -5.93 -1.62
C ARG A 110 18.04 -5.45 -0.92
N ILE A 111 17.44 -6.31 -0.12
CA ILE A 111 16.27 -6.02 0.70
C ILE A 111 16.68 -6.21 2.16
N VAL A 112 16.57 -5.14 2.94
CA VAL A 112 16.70 -5.23 4.41
C VAL A 112 15.31 -5.51 4.98
N PHE A 113 15.23 -6.41 5.97
CA PHE A 113 13.97 -6.72 6.62
C PHE A 113 14.13 -6.81 8.14
N ALA A 114 13.04 -6.62 8.85
CA ALA A 114 12.96 -6.89 10.27
C ALA A 114 11.54 -7.28 10.66
N GLY A 115 11.41 -8.08 11.71
CA GLY A 115 10.14 -8.49 12.27
C GLY A 115 9.95 -8.00 13.71
N ARG A 116 8.67 -7.79 14.10
CA ARG A 116 8.27 -7.44 15.45
C ARG A 116 6.90 -8.05 15.77
N LYS A 117 6.73 -8.54 17.01
CA LYS A 117 5.40 -8.93 17.53
C LYS A 117 4.60 -7.67 17.86
N THR A 118 3.35 -7.62 17.41
CA THR A 118 2.39 -6.53 17.66
C THR A 118 1.08 -7.10 18.22
N ALA A 119 0.15 -6.24 18.62
CA ALA A 119 -1.20 -6.65 18.99
C ALA A 119 -1.98 -7.30 17.83
N LEU A 120 -1.55 -7.10 16.57
CA LEU A 120 -2.15 -7.67 15.37
C LEU A 120 -1.37 -8.87 14.83
N GLY A 121 -0.57 -9.54 15.65
CA GLY A 121 0.30 -10.63 15.24
C GLY A 121 1.73 -10.19 14.92
N HIS A 122 2.44 -10.99 14.14
CA HIS A 122 3.80 -10.68 13.71
C HIS A 122 3.80 -9.73 12.53
N LEU A 123 4.40 -8.55 12.70
CA LEU A 123 4.63 -7.56 11.65
C LEU A 123 6.04 -7.77 11.09
N LEU A 124 6.16 -7.90 9.77
CA LEU A 124 7.43 -7.86 9.04
C LEU A 124 7.43 -6.67 8.09
N LEU A 125 8.50 -5.89 8.16
CA LEU A 125 8.82 -4.82 7.23
C LEU A 125 10.01 -5.20 6.38
N ALA A 126 9.96 -4.85 5.09
CA ALA A 126 11.09 -4.99 4.19
C ALA A 126 11.23 -3.75 3.32
N ALA A 127 12.48 -3.29 3.15
CA ALA A 127 12.80 -2.10 2.38
C ALA A 127 14.03 -2.30 1.50
N THR A 128 14.10 -1.52 0.44
CA THR A 128 15.29 -1.29 -0.37
C THR A 128 15.80 0.13 -0.15
N GLU A 129 16.86 0.53 -0.84
CA GLU A 129 17.32 1.92 -0.90
C GLU A 129 16.24 2.92 -1.39
N ARG A 130 15.21 2.44 -2.11
CA ARG A 130 14.10 3.24 -2.64
C ARG A 130 12.89 3.32 -1.72
N GLY A 131 12.90 2.60 -0.61
CA GLY A 131 11.83 2.57 0.39
C GLY A 131 11.24 1.19 0.60
N LEU A 132 10.13 1.15 1.34
CA LEU A 132 9.46 -0.11 1.66
C LEU A 132 9.06 -0.89 0.41
N CYS A 133 9.39 -2.17 0.37
CA CYS A 133 8.95 -3.12 -0.66
C CYS A 133 7.95 -4.15 -0.14
N ALA A 134 7.88 -4.40 1.17
CA ALA A 134 6.84 -5.23 1.76
C ALA A 134 6.46 -4.76 3.17
N VAL A 135 5.18 -4.95 3.50
CA VAL A 135 4.59 -4.92 4.84
C VAL A 135 3.75 -6.20 4.95
N ARG A 136 4.00 -7.02 5.95
CA ARG A 136 3.30 -8.28 6.17
C ARG A 136 2.85 -8.38 7.61
N PHE A 137 1.64 -8.88 7.81
CA PHE A 137 1.14 -9.33 9.10
C PHE A 137 0.83 -10.81 8.99
N GLY A 138 1.09 -11.58 10.05
CA GLY A 138 0.78 -13.00 10.10
C GLY A 138 0.94 -13.56 11.51
N ASP A 139 0.61 -14.82 11.66
CA ASP A 139 0.52 -15.50 12.97
C ASP A 139 1.90 -15.80 13.57
N SER A 140 2.93 -15.90 12.75
CA SER A 140 4.29 -16.20 13.22
C SER A 140 5.37 -15.46 12.44
N ALA A 141 6.52 -15.25 13.08
CA ALA A 141 7.69 -14.67 12.44
C ALA A 141 8.16 -15.50 11.22
N ALA A 142 8.06 -16.83 11.33
CA ALA A 142 8.43 -17.76 10.26
C ALA A 142 7.51 -17.62 9.04
N ALA A 143 6.19 -17.49 9.27
CA ALA A 143 5.21 -17.35 8.18
C ALA A 143 5.43 -16.07 7.38
N VAL A 144 5.56 -14.92 8.05
CA VAL A 144 5.76 -13.64 7.35
C VAL A 144 7.11 -13.55 6.66
N ARG A 145 8.12 -14.25 7.18
CA ARG A 145 9.43 -14.38 6.53
C ARG A 145 9.35 -15.25 5.27
N ALA A 146 8.69 -16.39 5.34
CA ALA A 146 8.49 -17.28 4.19
C ALA A 146 7.75 -16.55 3.05
N GLU A 147 6.74 -15.73 3.36
CA GLU A 147 6.06 -14.89 2.37
C GLU A 147 7.00 -13.88 1.70
N LEU A 148 7.93 -13.29 2.46
CA LEU A 148 8.93 -12.38 1.90
C LEU A 148 9.87 -13.10 0.95
N GLU A 149 10.37 -14.27 1.34
CA GLU A 149 11.25 -15.12 0.54
C GLU A 149 10.56 -15.61 -0.74
N GLN A 150 9.28 -15.98 -0.67
CA GLN A 150 8.46 -16.33 -1.84
C GLN A 150 8.22 -15.14 -2.77
N ALA A 151 8.01 -13.95 -2.22
CA ALA A 151 7.79 -12.75 -3.03
C ALA A 151 9.07 -12.28 -3.74
N PHE A 152 10.22 -12.51 -3.15
CA PHE A 152 11.52 -12.04 -3.66
C PHE A 152 12.58 -13.15 -3.67
N PRO A 153 12.37 -14.25 -4.41
CA PRO A 153 13.24 -15.43 -4.39
C PRO A 153 14.62 -15.19 -4.99
N ARG A 154 14.83 -14.06 -5.66
CA ARG A 154 16.10 -13.70 -6.31
C ARG A 154 16.76 -12.45 -5.71
N ALA A 155 16.21 -11.93 -4.61
CA ALA A 155 16.79 -10.82 -3.87
C ALA A 155 17.81 -11.30 -2.85
N THR A 156 18.75 -10.44 -2.49
CA THR A 156 19.59 -10.65 -1.31
C THR A 156 18.86 -10.11 -0.09
N LEU A 157 18.40 -10.99 0.79
CA LEU A 157 17.69 -10.61 2.02
C LEU A 157 18.70 -10.50 3.17
N ALA A 158 18.63 -9.41 3.92
CA ALA A 158 19.44 -9.16 5.12
C ALA A 158 18.57 -8.66 6.25
N GLU A 159 18.72 -9.23 7.44
CA GLU A 159 18.02 -8.71 8.62
C GLU A 159 18.75 -7.46 9.12
N ASP A 160 18.02 -6.35 9.24
CA ASP A 160 18.56 -5.07 9.69
C ASP A 160 17.47 -4.29 10.43
N ARG A 161 17.35 -4.53 11.73
CA ARG A 161 16.36 -3.85 12.58
C ARG A 161 16.63 -2.35 12.73
N PRO A 162 17.87 -1.88 12.95
CA PRO A 162 18.18 -0.45 13.00
C PRO A 162 17.72 0.33 11.77
N ALA A 163 17.96 -0.21 10.57
CA ALA A 163 17.58 0.45 9.31
C ALA A 163 16.06 0.64 9.15
N LEU A 164 15.26 -0.15 9.87
CA LEU A 164 13.80 -0.12 9.80
C LEU A 164 13.12 0.49 11.04
N ALA A 165 13.89 0.95 12.03
CA ALA A 165 13.37 1.47 13.30
C ALA A 165 12.33 2.57 13.10
N ALA A 166 12.65 3.59 12.29
CA ALA A 166 11.74 4.71 12.00
C ALA A 166 10.42 4.26 11.33
N TYR A 167 10.43 3.20 10.53
CA TYR A 167 9.21 2.65 9.95
C TYR A 167 8.35 1.95 10.99
N PHE A 168 8.94 1.22 11.94
CA PHE A 168 8.21 0.59 13.04
C PHE A 168 7.54 1.63 13.93
N GLU A 169 8.27 2.67 14.36
CA GLU A 169 7.73 3.77 15.16
C GLU A 169 6.51 4.43 14.48
N ARG A 170 6.61 4.67 13.18
CA ARG A 170 5.51 5.26 12.39
C ARG A 170 4.30 4.33 12.28
N ILE A 171 4.49 3.01 12.20
CA ILE A 171 3.37 2.05 12.20
C ILE A 171 2.74 1.99 13.58
N GLU A 172 3.51 1.98 14.64
CA GLU A 172 3.00 1.97 16.01
C GLU A 172 2.16 3.22 16.30
N ALA A 173 2.65 4.40 15.94
CA ALA A 173 1.89 5.65 16.03
C ALA A 173 0.59 5.61 15.20
N LEU A 174 0.63 5.00 14.00
CA LEU A 174 -0.55 4.83 13.17
C LEU A 174 -1.57 3.88 13.80
N LEU A 175 -1.11 2.76 14.37
CA LEU A 175 -1.96 1.78 15.06
C LEU A 175 -2.55 2.33 16.36
N ALA A 176 -1.81 3.18 17.08
CA ALA A 176 -2.28 3.89 18.26
C ALA A 176 -3.26 5.03 17.95
N GLY A 177 -3.47 5.37 16.66
CA GLY A 177 -4.30 6.50 16.24
C GLY A 177 -3.66 7.87 16.46
N GLU A 178 -2.38 7.92 16.86
CA GLU A 178 -1.64 9.13 17.21
C GLU A 178 -0.98 9.79 15.99
N TRP A 179 -0.95 9.08 14.86
CA TRP A 179 -0.23 9.54 13.69
C TRP A 179 -1.02 10.59 12.89
N THR A 180 -0.48 11.80 12.81
CA THR A 180 -0.96 12.87 11.94
C THR A 180 0.01 13.09 10.79
N PRO A 181 -0.46 13.04 9.51
CA PRO A 181 0.41 13.30 8.37
C PRO A 181 0.85 14.76 8.37
N THR A 182 2.15 15.00 8.45
CA THR A 182 2.73 16.33 8.19
C THR A 182 2.77 16.59 6.68
N ARG A 183 2.59 17.85 6.27
CA ARG A 183 2.58 18.28 4.84
C ARG A 183 3.89 17.99 4.09
N LEU A 184 4.98 17.71 4.79
CA LEU A 184 6.32 17.50 4.25
C LEU A 184 6.65 16.03 3.90
N ASP A 185 5.76 15.09 4.20
CA ASP A 185 6.06 13.66 4.07
C ASP A 185 5.54 13.08 2.74
N ILE A 186 6.20 13.45 1.64
CA ILE A 186 5.89 12.91 0.30
C ILE A 186 6.12 11.38 0.25
N ALA A 187 7.04 10.87 1.08
CA ALA A 187 7.31 9.44 1.22
C ALA A 187 6.27 8.72 2.10
N ALA A 188 5.42 9.44 2.85
CA ALA A 188 4.41 8.86 3.72
C ALA A 188 3.27 8.19 2.95
N THR A 189 2.91 8.69 1.77
CA THR A 189 1.76 8.18 1.02
C THR A 189 1.89 6.73 0.58
N PRO A 190 3.02 6.29 -0.03
CA PRO A 190 3.22 4.87 -0.35
C PRO A 190 3.30 3.99 0.90
N PHE A 191 3.92 4.48 1.96
CA PHE A 191 4.01 3.79 3.24
C PHE A 191 2.64 3.56 3.87
N GLN A 192 1.82 4.62 4.01
CA GLN A 192 0.47 4.52 4.56
C GLN A 192 -0.41 3.57 3.76
N ALA A 193 -0.36 3.69 2.42
CA ALA A 193 -1.11 2.81 1.54
C ALA A 193 -0.76 1.34 1.76
N ARG A 194 0.51 1.01 2.00
CA ARG A 194 0.95 -0.37 2.26
C ARG A 194 0.53 -0.89 3.61
N VAL A 195 0.69 -0.09 4.66
CA VAL A 195 0.21 -0.45 6.00
C VAL A 195 -1.30 -0.67 5.96
N TRP A 196 -2.03 0.24 5.33
CA TRP A 196 -3.47 0.13 5.16
C TRP A 196 -3.86 -1.14 4.38
N GLN A 197 -3.19 -1.45 3.26
CA GLN A 197 -3.43 -2.67 2.49
C GLN A 197 -3.15 -3.94 3.31
N ALA A 198 -2.08 -3.93 4.10
CA ALA A 198 -1.75 -5.05 4.96
C ALA A 198 -2.81 -5.24 6.06
N LEU A 199 -3.28 -4.15 6.67
CA LEU A 199 -4.35 -4.18 7.68
C LEU A 199 -5.70 -4.66 7.12
N GLN A 200 -6.01 -4.37 5.85
CA GLN A 200 -7.25 -4.84 5.21
C GLN A 200 -7.29 -6.37 5.01
N ARG A 201 -6.16 -7.04 5.05
CA ARG A 201 -6.05 -8.50 4.94
C ARG A 201 -6.30 -9.22 6.27
N ILE A 202 -6.28 -8.50 7.39
CA ILE A 202 -6.57 -9.05 8.72
C ILE A 202 -8.08 -9.18 8.86
N PRO A 203 -8.64 -10.39 9.13
CA PRO A 203 -10.07 -10.57 9.34
C PRO A 203 -10.56 -9.72 10.52
N ARG A 204 -11.71 -9.07 10.35
CA ARG A 204 -12.32 -8.31 11.46
C ARG A 204 -12.69 -9.25 12.61
N GLY A 205 -12.15 -8.97 13.81
CA GLY A 205 -12.39 -9.77 15.00
C GLY A 205 -11.36 -10.86 15.26
N ALA A 206 -10.35 -11.04 14.41
CA ALA A 206 -9.19 -11.86 14.72
C ALA A 206 -8.22 -11.04 15.58
N THR A 207 -8.38 -11.11 16.87
CA THR A 207 -7.29 -10.85 17.83
C THR A 207 -6.54 -12.16 17.97
N VAL A 208 -5.28 -12.19 17.57
CA VAL A 208 -4.37 -13.31 17.84
C VAL A 208 -3.82 -13.19 19.24
#